data_04287d3c8721965068145ca808cf2c45
#
_entry.id   04287d3c8721965068145ca808cf2c45
#
_cell.length_a   1.000
_cell.length_b   1.000
_cell.length_c   1.000
_cell.angle_alpha   90.00
_cell.angle_beta   90.00
_cell.angle_gamma   90.00
#
_symmetry.space_group_name_H-M   'P 1'
#
loop_
_entity.id
_entity.type
_entity.pdbx_description
1 polymer ?
#
loop_
_entity_poly.entity_id
_entity_poly.type
_entity_poly.pdbx_seq_one_letter_code
_entity_poly.pdbx_strand_id
1 'polypeptide(L)'
;MPKQTALDSKEVLEKEKQAREVIKACRIDRGFNASTQLYHQLWLRDMVYSEDALLRLGYQKDVENHLSEFIALQRSSGQMPTVIDYSPSKVIRQRYQRCSSDAEILFVIGMHKLVSVGCDEFFDENLEPVKLSVAFIENKLDAHKLIPGMDWRDAMPVYIGKYLLANQMLLANMYELQGNLQAANLVKENVNKFFYCGDLGWYADSIHWSGNELKLDRHFDCLGNALAILNGTASKEVSEGILKGFNVAKTPFGYRNIVPHYTFNREKALVTWYKECRVPFGVFLRNRIGKYQNSAIWPFVEIRVIDALGKLQAKNEAEAATTTMIRRKNFNEFYDPTTGMPSGSEGQLWTAAATLSAITY
;
A
#
# COMPACT_ATOMS: atom_id res chain seq x y z
N MET A 1 -27.01 -9.34 -14.30
CA MET A 1 -25.58 -9.48 -14.53
C MET A 1 -25.33 -10.85 -15.15
N PRO A 2 -24.51 -11.01 -16.19
CA PRO A 2 -24.15 -12.33 -16.69
C PRO A 2 -23.49 -13.12 -15.55
N LYS A 3 -23.87 -14.40 -15.41
CA LYS A 3 -23.22 -15.32 -14.47
C LYS A 3 -21.73 -15.34 -14.80
N GLN A 4 -20.87 -14.93 -13.87
CA GLN A 4 -19.43 -15.07 -14.02
C GLN A 4 -19.15 -16.57 -14.10
N THR A 5 -18.68 -17.04 -15.25
CA THR A 5 -18.24 -18.44 -15.40
C THR A 5 -17.07 -18.71 -14.46
N ALA A 6 -17.05 -19.87 -13.83
CA ALA A 6 -15.90 -20.29 -13.01
C ALA A 6 -14.58 -20.19 -13.82
N LEU A 7 -13.47 -19.90 -13.13
CA LEU A 7 -12.15 -19.88 -13.75
C LEU A 7 -11.80 -21.28 -14.26
N ASP A 8 -11.32 -21.36 -15.50
CA ASP A 8 -10.71 -22.59 -16.03
C ASP A 8 -9.31 -22.75 -15.43
N SER A 9 -8.98 -23.97 -15.01
CA SER A 9 -7.64 -24.30 -14.47
C SER A 9 -6.52 -23.89 -15.44
N LYS A 10 -6.76 -24.00 -16.76
CA LYS A 10 -5.81 -23.57 -17.78
C LYS A 10 -5.61 -22.05 -17.79
N GLU A 11 -6.71 -21.27 -17.63
CA GLU A 11 -6.67 -19.81 -17.52
C GLU A 11 -5.85 -19.37 -16.30
N VAL A 12 -6.04 -20.04 -15.16
CA VAL A 12 -5.30 -19.78 -13.92
C VAL A 12 -3.81 -20.06 -14.10
N LEU A 13 -3.45 -21.23 -14.63
CA LEU A 13 -2.04 -21.62 -14.84
C LEU A 13 -1.32 -20.68 -15.81
N GLU A 14 -1.98 -20.28 -16.89
CA GLU A 14 -1.41 -19.33 -17.85
C GLU A 14 -1.19 -17.97 -17.20
N LYS A 15 -2.14 -17.51 -16.37
CA LYS A 15 -2.00 -16.24 -15.66
C LYS A 15 -0.90 -16.27 -14.60
N GLU A 16 -0.77 -17.38 -13.90
CA GLU A 16 0.33 -17.62 -12.96
C GLU A 16 1.69 -17.53 -13.66
N LYS A 17 1.83 -18.23 -14.79
CA LYS A 17 3.05 -18.19 -15.61
C LYS A 17 3.40 -16.77 -16.02
N GLN A 18 2.44 -16.02 -16.57
CA GLN A 18 2.64 -14.62 -16.97
C GLN A 18 3.06 -13.73 -15.79
N ALA A 19 2.45 -13.88 -14.62
CA ALA A 19 2.82 -13.12 -13.43
C ALA A 19 4.26 -13.42 -12.98
N ARG A 20 4.67 -14.70 -13.00
CA ARG A 20 6.05 -15.11 -12.71
C ARG A 20 7.06 -14.55 -13.71
N GLU A 21 6.71 -14.47 -14.98
CA GLU A 21 7.54 -13.86 -16.03
C GLU A 21 7.74 -12.35 -15.78
N VAL A 22 6.68 -11.62 -15.39
CA VAL A 22 6.79 -10.19 -15.04
C VAL A 22 7.70 -10.01 -13.82
N ILE A 23 7.52 -10.79 -12.74
CA ILE A 23 8.40 -10.72 -11.57
C ILE A 23 9.85 -10.98 -11.94
N LYS A 24 10.10 -12.03 -12.74
CA LYS A 24 11.44 -12.35 -13.24
C LYS A 24 12.04 -11.22 -14.08
N ALA A 25 11.24 -10.55 -14.89
CA ALA A 25 11.69 -9.41 -15.71
C ALA A 25 11.97 -8.13 -14.87
N CYS A 26 11.32 -7.98 -13.70
CA CYS A 26 11.63 -6.90 -12.76
C CYS A 26 12.90 -7.18 -11.93
N ARG A 27 13.37 -8.43 -11.86
CA ARG A 27 14.52 -8.84 -11.05
C ARG A 27 15.83 -8.30 -11.64
N ILE A 28 16.67 -7.76 -10.78
CA ILE A 28 18.04 -7.30 -11.06
C ILE A 28 18.97 -7.76 -9.94
N ASP A 29 20.28 -7.63 -10.10
CA ASP A 29 21.27 -8.08 -9.09
C ASP A 29 21.09 -7.43 -7.70
N ARG A 30 20.48 -6.22 -7.66
CA ARG A 30 20.24 -5.42 -6.45
C ARG A 30 18.84 -5.60 -5.87
N GLY A 31 18.03 -6.52 -6.39
CA GLY A 31 16.64 -6.74 -5.99
C GLY A 31 15.65 -6.62 -7.14
N PHE A 32 14.65 -5.75 -7.03
CA PHE A 32 13.58 -5.64 -8.02
C PHE A 32 13.31 -4.18 -8.43
N ASN A 33 13.28 -3.93 -9.73
CA ASN A 33 12.66 -2.72 -10.28
C ASN A 33 11.13 -2.75 -10.02
N ALA A 34 10.50 -1.59 -9.83
CA ALA A 34 9.06 -1.54 -9.62
C ALA A 34 8.26 -1.92 -10.88
N SER A 35 8.85 -1.74 -12.07
CA SER A 35 8.23 -2.19 -13.32
C SER A 35 9.26 -2.47 -14.41
N THR A 36 8.81 -3.15 -15.46
CA THR A 36 9.63 -3.45 -16.64
C THR A 36 9.75 -2.30 -17.63
N GLN A 37 8.98 -1.20 -17.47
CA GLN A 37 8.95 -0.09 -18.44
C GLN A 37 9.29 1.27 -17.84
N LEU A 38 8.43 1.84 -16.99
CA LEU A 38 8.59 3.24 -16.55
C LEU A 38 9.41 3.40 -15.27
N TYR A 39 9.38 2.39 -14.39
CA TYR A 39 9.99 2.48 -13.07
C TYR A 39 11.14 1.48 -12.94
N HIS A 40 12.26 1.78 -13.64
CA HIS A 40 13.53 1.03 -13.51
C HIS A 40 14.30 1.40 -12.24
N GLN A 41 13.59 1.76 -11.18
CA GLN A 41 14.16 2.11 -9.88
C GLN A 41 13.76 1.07 -8.85
N LEU A 42 14.55 1.00 -7.78
CA LEU A 42 14.17 0.29 -6.57
C LEU A 42 13.19 1.15 -5.77
N TRP A 43 11.98 0.66 -5.57
CA TRP A 43 10.97 1.29 -4.73
C TRP A 43 10.69 0.41 -3.52
N LEU A 44 10.87 0.96 -2.33
CA LEU A 44 10.63 0.22 -1.09
C LEU A 44 9.18 -0.26 -0.96
N ARG A 45 8.23 0.59 -1.30
CA ARG A 45 6.79 0.26 -1.30
C ARG A 45 6.46 -0.91 -2.21
N ASP A 46 6.88 -0.82 -3.47
CA ASP A 46 6.58 -1.84 -4.49
C ASP A 46 7.13 -3.20 -4.08
N MET A 47 8.33 -3.22 -3.51
CA MET A 47 8.95 -4.45 -3.04
C MET A 47 8.20 -5.01 -1.82
N VAL A 48 7.95 -4.22 -0.76
CA VAL A 48 7.34 -4.72 0.48
C VAL A 48 5.88 -5.15 0.28
N TYR A 49 5.10 -4.45 -0.58
CA TYR A 49 3.76 -4.92 -0.94
C TYR A 49 3.78 -6.19 -1.80
N SER A 50 4.88 -6.49 -2.48
CA SER A 50 5.08 -7.70 -3.28
C SER A 50 5.72 -8.85 -2.50
N GLU A 51 6.28 -8.59 -1.34
CA GLU A 51 7.21 -9.45 -0.62
C GLU A 51 6.63 -10.83 -0.32
N ASP A 52 5.36 -10.93 0.10
CA ASP A 52 4.72 -12.22 0.40
C ASP A 52 4.74 -13.17 -0.81
N ALA A 53 4.55 -12.64 -2.01
CA ALA A 53 4.65 -13.42 -3.24
C ALA A 53 6.10 -13.74 -3.61
N LEU A 54 7.01 -12.78 -3.42
CA LEU A 54 8.45 -12.96 -3.72
C LEU A 54 9.06 -14.05 -2.83
N LEU A 55 8.77 -14.03 -1.53
CA LEU A 55 9.26 -15.02 -0.57
C LEU A 55 8.72 -16.42 -0.87
N ARG A 56 7.42 -16.56 -1.22
CA ARG A 56 6.83 -17.81 -1.67
C ARG A 56 7.46 -18.37 -2.96
N LEU A 57 7.98 -17.50 -3.81
CA LEU A 57 8.68 -17.87 -5.03
C LEU A 57 10.17 -18.22 -4.81
N GLY A 58 10.69 -18.12 -3.58
CA GLY A 58 12.07 -18.42 -3.27
C GLY A 58 13.06 -17.29 -3.56
N TYR A 59 12.59 -16.04 -3.62
CA TYR A 59 13.44 -14.86 -3.88
C TYR A 59 13.97 -14.20 -2.61
N GLN A 60 14.16 -14.94 -1.49
CA GLN A 60 14.64 -14.40 -0.22
C GLN A 60 15.90 -13.56 -0.39
N LYS A 61 16.90 -14.10 -1.10
CA LYS A 61 18.18 -13.40 -1.33
C LYS A 61 18.03 -12.09 -2.12
N ASP A 62 17.12 -12.07 -3.08
CA ASP A 62 16.87 -10.85 -3.86
C ASP A 62 16.12 -9.79 -3.03
N VAL A 63 15.25 -10.21 -2.09
CA VAL A 63 14.60 -9.32 -1.12
C VAL A 63 15.63 -8.77 -0.13
N GLU A 64 16.53 -9.60 0.41
CA GLU A 64 17.65 -9.15 1.25
C GLU A 64 18.53 -8.13 0.52
N ASN A 65 18.91 -8.40 -0.75
CA ASN A 65 19.69 -7.48 -1.56
C ASN A 65 18.96 -6.13 -1.73
N HIS A 66 17.65 -6.17 -2.01
CA HIS A 66 16.84 -4.94 -2.13
C HIS A 66 16.84 -4.12 -0.85
N LEU A 67 16.58 -4.76 0.29
CA LEU A 67 16.60 -4.07 1.60
C LEU A 67 17.98 -3.56 1.96
N SER A 68 19.05 -4.30 1.64
CA SER A 68 20.45 -3.87 1.85
C SER A 68 20.77 -2.56 1.14
N GLU A 69 20.27 -2.35 -0.09
CA GLU A 69 20.45 -1.09 -0.81
C GLU A 69 19.79 0.10 -0.08
N PHE A 70 18.65 -0.13 0.53
CA PHE A 70 17.96 0.88 1.34
C PHE A 70 18.67 1.14 2.66
N ILE A 71 19.15 0.10 3.34
CA ILE A 71 19.95 0.18 4.56
C ILE A 71 21.21 1.01 4.32
N ALA A 72 21.94 0.74 3.23
CA ALA A 72 23.16 1.47 2.88
C ALA A 72 22.95 2.99 2.69
N LEU A 73 21.72 3.42 2.43
CA LEU A 73 21.34 4.81 2.22
C LEU A 73 20.46 5.37 3.34
N GLN A 74 20.28 4.63 4.43
CA GLN A 74 19.56 5.14 5.61
C GLN A 74 20.31 6.34 6.21
N ARG A 75 19.59 7.37 6.57
CA ARG A 75 20.16 8.52 7.29
C ARG A 75 20.44 8.17 8.76
N SER A 76 21.39 8.86 9.37
CA SER A 76 21.65 8.74 10.82
C SER A 76 20.44 9.06 11.70
N SER A 77 19.44 9.78 11.19
CA SER A 77 18.16 10.00 11.84
C SER A 77 17.22 8.80 11.81
N GLY A 78 17.55 7.74 11.08
CA GLY A 78 16.67 6.58 10.82
C GLY A 78 15.77 6.73 9.60
N GLN A 79 15.77 7.89 8.92
CA GLN A 79 14.96 8.11 7.73
C GLN A 79 15.41 7.24 6.56
N MET A 80 14.47 6.51 5.96
CA MET A 80 14.69 5.68 4.77
C MET A 80 14.42 6.47 3.47
N PRO A 81 15.16 6.20 2.38
CA PRO A 81 14.72 6.65 1.07
C PRO A 81 13.45 5.90 0.64
N THR A 82 12.58 6.54 -0.13
CA THR A 82 11.41 5.89 -0.73
C THR A 82 11.74 5.23 -2.06
N VAL A 83 12.77 5.74 -2.74
CA VAL A 83 13.21 5.26 -4.06
C VAL A 83 14.71 5.48 -4.25
N ILE A 84 15.35 4.54 -4.94
CA ILE A 84 16.75 4.56 -5.34
C ILE A 84 16.81 4.38 -6.86
N ASP A 85 17.48 5.32 -7.56
CA ASP A 85 17.61 5.32 -9.03
C ASP A 85 19.08 5.09 -9.42
N TYR A 86 19.35 3.93 -10.00
CA TYR A 86 20.66 3.51 -10.51
C TYR A 86 20.83 3.68 -12.02
N SER A 87 19.96 4.45 -12.68
CA SER A 87 20.09 4.62 -14.14
C SER A 87 21.49 5.16 -14.52
N PRO A 88 22.09 4.69 -15.62
CA PRO A 88 23.45 5.06 -16.03
C PRO A 88 23.66 6.57 -16.25
N SER A 89 22.61 7.31 -16.53
CA SER A 89 22.63 8.78 -16.69
C SER A 89 22.56 9.54 -15.38
N LYS A 90 22.41 8.86 -14.24
CA LYS A 90 22.20 9.46 -12.93
C LYS A 90 23.11 8.76 -11.92
N VAL A 91 24.11 9.48 -11.43
CA VAL A 91 24.76 9.10 -10.16
C VAL A 91 23.65 8.89 -9.13
N ILE A 92 23.68 7.77 -8.39
CA ILE A 92 22.69 7.33 -7.38
C ILE A 92 21.79 8.47 -6.90
N ARG A 93 20.52 8.49 -7.30
CA ARG A 93 19.55 9.46 -6.81
C ARG A 93 18.58 8.78 -5.85
N GLN A 94 18.84 8.95 -4.56
CA GLN A 94 17.87 8.59 -3.53
C GLN A 94 16.93 9.76 -3.26
N ARG A 95 15.66 9.46 -3.07
CA ARG A 95 14.65 10.44 -2.68
C ARG A 95 14.06 10.10 -1.33
N TYR A 96 14.19 11.04 -0.40
CA TYR A 96 13.54 11.00 0.91
C TYR A 96 12.32 11.90 0.86
N GLN A 97 11.14 11.32 1.04
CA GLN A 97 9.89 12.08 1.03
C GLN A 97 9.61 12.62 2.42
N ARG A 98 9.67 13.95 2.60
CA ARG A 98 9.42 14.60 3.89
C ARG A 98 7.97 14.44 4.35
N CYS A 99 7.03 14.41 3.42
CA CYS A 99 5.60 14.33 3.70
C CYS A 99 5.08 12.91 3.84
N SER A 100 5.90 11.88 3.58
CA SER A 100 5.52 10.48 3.70
C SER A 100 6.00 9.89 5.04
N SER A 101 5.26 8.91 5.53
CA SER A 101 5.60 8.18 6.76
C SER A 101 5.52 6.68 6.62
N ASP A 102 5.22 6.18 5.42
CA ASP A 102 5.07 4.74 5.17
C ASP A 102 6.39 4.02 4.87
N ALA A 103 7.43 4.73 4.37
CA ALA A 103 8.67 4.10 3.96
C ALA A 103 9.37 3.38 5.13
N GLU A 104 9.55 4.06 6.25
CA GLU A 104 10.17 3.49 7.44
C GLU A 104 9.33 2.35 8.04
N ILE A 105 8.01 2.51 8.07
CA ILE A 105 7.09 1.48 8.56
C ILE A 105 7.18 0.22 7.69
N LEU A 106 7.13 0.39 6.37
CA LEU A 106 7.23 -0.71 5.42
C LEU A 106 8.61 -1.38 5.47
N PHE A 107 9.69 -0.61 5.66
CA PHE A 107 11.02 -1.20 5.86
C PHE A 107 11.03 -2.16 7.05
N VAL A 108 10.53 -1.73 8.20
CA VAL A 108 10.49 -2.58 9.41
C VAL A 108 9.59 -3.81 9.18
N ILE A 109 8.43 -3.65 8.53
CA ILE A 109 7.56 -4.77 8.16
C ILE A 109 8.29 -5.76 7.24
N GLY A 110 8.98 -5.28 6.20
CA GLY A 110 9.74 -6.13 5.29
C GLY A 110 10.83 -6.92 6.00
N MET A 111 11.59 -6.29 6.87
CA MET A 111 12.60 -6.97 7.68
C MET A 111 12.00 -8.11 8.53
N HIS A 112 10.85 -7.90 9.16
CA HIS A 112 10.17 -8.94 9.94
C HIS A 112 9.55 -10.05 9.09
N LYS A 113 9.14 -9.77 7.85
CA LYS A 113 8.68 -10.82 6.93
C LYS A 113 9.80 -11.78 6.55
N LEU A 114 11.03 -11.30 6.37
CA LEU A 114 12.20 -12.16 6.16
C LEU A 114 12.42 -13.12 7.35
N VAL A 115 12.27 -12.64 8.59
CA VAL A 115 12.33 -13.51 9.79
C VAL A 115 11.28 -14.62 9.70
N SER A 116 10.06 -14.33 9.25
CA SER A 116 8.99 -15.33 9.15
C SER A 116 9.27 -16.48 8.19
N VAL A 117 10.29 -16.36 7.32
CA VAL A 117 10.74 -17.40 6.38
C VAL A 117 12.15 -17.91 6.70
N GLY A 118 12.67 -17.64 7.89
CA GLY A 118 13.93 -18.17 8.39
C GLY A 118 15.18 -17.38 7.99
N CYS A 119 15.04 -16.10 7.63
CA CYS A 119 16.19 -15.21 7.36
C CYS A 119 16.60 -14.41 8.61
N ASP A 120 16.69 -15.09 9.77
CA ASP A 120 17.00 -14.45 11.06
C ASP A 120 18.40 -13.82 11.07
N GLU A 121 19.40 -14.47 10.47
CA GLU A 121 20.76 -13.95 10.40
C GLU A 121 20.82 -12.58 9.72
N PHE A 122 20.12 -12.40 8.58
CA PHE A 122 20.06 -11.10 7.91
C PHE A 122 19.39 -10.03 8.77
N PHE A 123 18.34 -10.39 9.53
CA PHE A 123 17.67 -9.47 10.44
C PHE A 123 18.60 -9.06 11.59
N ASP A 124 19.29 -10.02 12.22
CA ASP A 124 20.19 -9.78 13.35
C ASP A 124 21.38 -8.88 12.96
N GLU A 125 21.97 -9.13 11.79
CA GLU A 125 23.04 -8.27 11.23
C GLU A 125 22.58 -6.83 10.96
N ASN A 126 21.29 -6.61 10.72
CA ASN A 126 20.71 -5.31 10.38
C ASN A 126 19.76 -4.77 11.46
N LEU A 127 19.89 -5.23 12.71
CA LEU A 127 19.03 -4.82 13.82
C LEU A 127 19.12 -3.32 14.13
N GLU A 128 20.33 -2.72 13.98
CA GLU A 128 20.51 -1.28 14.26
C GLU A 128 19.78 -0.38 13.24
N PRO A 129 19.83 -0.60 11.92
CA PRO A 129 18.96 0.06 10.95
C PRO A 129 17.45 -0.04 11.28
N VAL A 130 16.99 -1.20 11.73
CA VAL A 130 15.59 -1.40 12.14
C VAL A 130 15.27 -0.50 13.34
N LYS A 131 16.11 -0.51 14.41
CA LYS A 131 15.92 0.34 15.59
C LYS A 131 15.93 1.83 15.26
N LEU A 132 16.81 2.28 14.37
CA LEU A 132 16.85 3.66 13.90
C LEU A 132 15.55 4.06 13.17
N SER A 133 15.00 3.19 12.31
CA SER A 133 13.73 3.44 11.64
C SER A 133 12.57 3.53 12.64
N VAL A 134 12.53 2.64 13.63
CA VAL A 134 11.52 2.67 14.70
C VAL A 134 11.62 3.98 15.49
N ALA A 135 12.82 4.37 15.93
CA ALA A 135 13.03 5.62 16.65
C ALA A 135 12.61 6.85 15.81
N PHE A 136 12.88 6.83 14.50
CA PHE A 136 12.44 7.88 13.60
C PHE A 136 10.91 7.97 13.50
N ILE A 137 10.22 6.82 13.44
CA ILE A 137 8.75 6.76 13.45
C ILE A 137 8.22 7.30 14.79
N GLU A 138 8.74 6.82 15.91
CA GLU A 138 8.30 7.23 17.25
C GLU A 138 8.46 8.72 17.51
N ASN A 139 9.53 9.34 16.97
CA ASN A 139 9.74 10.78 17.03
C ASN A 139 8.75 11.60 16.18
N LYS A 140 8.05 10.96 15.24
CA LYS A 140 6.99 11.60 14.43
C LYS A 140 5.60 11.48 15.05
N LEU A 141 5.41 10.60 16.01
CA LEU A 141 4.10 10.38 16.62
C LEU A 141 3.63 11.65 17.36
N ASP A 142 2.35 11.94 17.21
CA ASP A 142 1.71 13.01 17.99
C ASP A 142 1.39 12.59 19.43
N ALA A 143 0.72 13.46 20.20
CA ALA A 143 0.31 13.19 21.56
C ALA A 143 -0.71 12.02 21.68
N HIS A 144 -1.38 11.68 20.58
CA HIS A 144 -2.31 10.56 20.49
C HIS A 144 -1.65 9.28 19.95
N LYS A 145 -0.31 9.27 19.81
CA LYS A 145 0.44 8.15 19.24
C LYS A 145 -0.01 7.76 17.82
N LEU A 146 -0.49 8.74 17.06
CA LEU A 146 -0.80 8.60 15.64
C LEU A 146 0.33 9.20 14.80
N ILE A 147 0.57 8.64 13.62
CA ILE A 147 1.63 9.09 12.70
C ILE A 147 1.05 10.00 11.62
N PRO A 148 1.48 11.28 11.53
CA PRO A 148 1.09 12.14 10.43
C PRO A 148 1.88 11.79 9.16
N GLY A 149 1.31 12.10 8.01
CA GLY A 149 2.00 12.02 6.73
C GLY A 149 1.29 11.16 5.70
N MET A 150 1.71 11.37 4.45
CA MET A 150 1.15 10.68 3.30
C MET A 150 1.59 9.21 3.28
N ASP A 151 0.78 8.39 2.64
CA ASP A 151 1.07 6.99 2.32
C ASP A 151 1.51 6.86 0.84
N TRP A 152 1.29 5.70 0.24
CA TRP A 152 1.53 5.42 -1.17
C TRP A 152 0.84 6.41 -2.13
N ARG A 153 -0.20 7.13 -1.68
CA ARG A 153 -0.91 8.17 -2.44
C ARG A 153 -0.17 9.52 -2.39
N ASP A 154 1.11 9.49 -2.58
CA ASP A 154 2.04 10.62 -2.45
C ASP A 154 1.89 11.72 -3.53
N ALA A 155 1.02 11.51 -4.51
CA ALA A 155 0.62 12.53 -5.48
C ALA A 155 -0.75 13.18 -5.17
N MET A 156 -1.30 12.96 -3.97
CA MET A 156 -2.57 13.51 -3.50
C MET A 156 -2.34 14.64 -2.47
N PRO A 157 -2.29 15.91 -2.89
CA PRO A 157 -1.94 17.02 -1.99
C PRO A 157 -2.94 17.25 -0.86
N VAL A 158 -4.12 16.66 -0.95
CA VAL A 158 -5.14 16.72 0.13
C VAL A 158 -4.68 16.01 1.42
N TYR A 159 -3.64 15.16 1.35
CA TYR A 159 -3.13 14.40 2.48
C TYR A 159 -1.99 15.08 3.25
N ILE A 160 -1.50 16.22 2.76
CA ILE A 160 -0.40 16.93 3.42
C ILE A 160 -0.85 17.36 4.82
N GLY A 161 -0.06 16.97 5.84
CA GLY A 161 -0.34 17.31 7.24
C GLY A 161 -1.50 16.53 7.89
N LYS A 162 -2.02 15.49 7.23
CA LYS A 162 -3.08 14.65 7.78
C LYS A 162 -2.57 13.33 8.31
N TYR A 163 -3.42 12.64 9.06
CA TYR A 163 -3.24 11.28 9.56
C TYR A 163 -4.08 10.35 8.70
N LEU A 164 -3.44 9.45 7.97
CA LEU A 164 -4.11 8.54 7.05
C LEU A 164 -4.36 7.19 7.72
N LEU A 165 -5.55 6.63 7.53
CA LEU A 165 -5.96 5.34 8.10
C LEU A 165 -4.97 4.23 7.75
N ALA A 166 -4.58 4.11 6.47
CA ALA A 166 -3.65 3.09 6.03
C ALA A 166 -2.31 3.13 6.80
N ASN A 167 -1.74 4.33 7.02
CA ASN A 167 -0.51 4.48 7.80
C ASN A 167 -0.68 4.04 9.25
N GLN A 168 -1.82 4.34 9.89
CA GLN A 168 -2.06 3.89 11.27
C GLN A 168 -2.16 2.36 11.34
N MET A 169 -2.81 1.74 10.37
CA MET A 169 -2.94 0.28 10.32
C MET A 169 -1.60 -0.41 10.04
N LEU A 170 -0.76 0.17 9.19
CA LEU A 170 0.61 -0.32 8.98
C LEU A 170 1.46 -0.13 10.25
N LEU A 171 1.32 0.99 10.95
CA LEU A 171 2.00 1.25 12.23
C LEU A 171 1.62 0.23 13.29
N ALA A 172 0.33 -0.07 13.44
CA ALA A 172 -0.14 -1.11 14.37
C ALA A 172 0.45 -2.48 14.02
N ASN A 173 0.45 -2.86 12.73
CA ASN A 173 1.05 -4.11 12.26
C ASN A 173 2.57 -4.16 12.52
N MET A 174 3.28 -3.08 12.31
CA MET A 174 4.70 -2.97 12.61
C MET A 174 4.98 -3.26 14.09
N TYR A 175 4.21 -2.65 14.99
CA TYR A 175 4.36 -2.91 16.43
C TYR A 175 4.01 -4.35 16.81
N GLU A 176 3.00 -4.96 16.19
CA GLU A 176 2.67 -6.37 16.41
C GLU A 176 3.82 -7.30 16.02
N LEU A 177 4.41 -7.07 14.84
CA LEU A 177 5.57 -7.84 14.36
C LEU A 177 6.79 -7.71 15.28
N GLN A 178 6.94 -6.56 15.94
CA GLN A 178 7.98 -6.33 16.93
C GLN A 178 7.65 -6.90 18.33
N GLY A 179 6.49 -7.50 18.52
CA GLY A 179 6.01 -7.97 19.83
C GLY A 179 5.57 -6.84 20.78
N ASN A 180 5.52 -5.58 20.32
CA ASN A 180 5.06 -4.44 21.13
C ASN A 180 3.54 -4.31 21.07
N LEU A 181 2.85 -5.28 21.66
CA LEU A 181 1.38 -5.36 21.65
C LEU A 181 0.71 -4.16 22.35
N GLN A 182 1.37 -3.56 23.34
CA GLN A 182 0.84 -2.37 24.01
C GLN A 182 0.77 -1.17 23.07
N ALA A 183 1.82 -0.89 22.32
CA ALA A 183 1.83 0.19 21.34
C ALA A 183 0.85 -0.10 20.19
N ALA A 184 0.80 -1.33 19.69
CA ALA A 184 -0.14 -1.74 18.66
C ALA A 184 -1.60 -1.51 19.10
N ASN A 185 -1.97 -1.96 20.30
CA ASN A 185 -3.32 -1.79 20.83
C ASN A 185 -3.67 -0.31 21.01
N LEU A 186 -2.75 0.52 21.51
CA LEU A 186 -2.98 1.95 21.65
C LEU A 186 -3.26 2.64 20.30
N VAL A 187 -2.54 2.28 19.24
CA VAL A 187 -2.83 2.78 17.87
C VAL A 187 -4.23 2.34 17.43
N LYS A 188 -4.60 1.07 17.63
CA LYS A 188 -5.92 0.52 17.26
C LYS A 188 -7.06 1.20 18.05
N GLU A 189 -6.89 1.43 19.33
CA GLU A 189 -7.84 2.16 20.16
C GLU A 189 -8.05 3.59 19.67
N ASN A 190 -6.96 4.29 19.34
CA ASN A 190 -7.03 5.64 18.83
C ASN A 190 -7.63 5.71 17.41
N VAL A 191 -7.43 4.69 16.58
CA VAL A 191 -8.15 4.58 15.30
C VAL A 191 -9.64 4.39 15.54
N ASN A 192 -10.06 3.51 16.44
CA ASN A 192 -11.47 3.34 16.80
C ASN A 192 -12.09 4.64 17.33
N LYS A 193 -11.33 5.40 18.11
CA LYS A 193 -11.78 6.65 18.72
C LYS A 193 -11.90 7.81 17.73
N PHE A 194 -10.93 7.96 16.82
CA PHE A 194 -10.78 9.18 16.03
C PHE A 194 -11.16 9.03 14.56
N PHE A 195 -11.11 7.81 13.99
CA PHE A 195 -11.40 7.59 12.57
C PHE A 195 -12.80 7.02 12.32
N TYR A 196 -13.47 6.49 13.33
CA TYR A 196 -14.76 5.83 13.13
C TYR A 196 -15.87 6.82 12.78
N CYS A 197 -16.56 6.55 11.67
CA CYS A 197 -17.73 7.26 11.20
C CYS A 197 -18.99 6.46 11.56
N GLY A 198 -19.57 6.70 12.74
CA GLY A 198 -20.65 5.89 13.28
C GLY A 198 -21.89 5.78 12.39
N ASP A 199 -22.24 6.84 11.67
CA ASP A 199 -23.36 6.88 10.73
C ASP A 199 -23.06 6.18 9.39
N LEU A 200 -21.80 6.01 9.03
CA LEU A 200 -21.37 5.26 7.82
C LEU A 200 -21.00 3.81 8.15
N GLY A 201 -20.59 3.54 9.39
CA GLY A 201 -20.19 2.24 9.86
C GLY A 201 -18.76 1.80 9.48
N TRP A 202 -17.94 2.71 8.92
CA TRP A 202 -16.55 2.43 8.55
C TRP A 202 -15.60 3.53 9.06
N TYR A 203 -14.30 3.34 8.88
CA TYR A 203 -13.30 4.34 9.23
C TYR A 203 -13.09 5.35 8.10
N ALA A 204 -12.98 6.64 8.48
CA ALA A 204 -12.60 7.71 7.57
C ALA A 204 -11.22 7.44 6.95
N ASP A 205 -11.01 7.88 5.71
CA ASP A 205 -9.73 7.82 5.01
C ASP A 205 -8.62 8.56 5.75
N SER A 206 -8.93 9.76 6.23
CA SER A 206 -7.97 10.57 6.97
C SER A 206 -8.64 11.47 7.99
N ILE A 207 -7.85 11.92 8.96
CA ILE A 207 -8.23 12.92 9.95
C ILE A 207 -7.21 14.05 10.00
N HIS A 208 -7.63 15.21 10.51
CA HIS A 208 -6.72 16.29 10.86
C HIS A 208 -7.32 17.17 11.96
N TRP A 209 -6.45 17.83 12.69
CA TRP A 209 -6.85 18.77 13.72
C TRP A 209 -6.87 20.20 13.16
N SER A 210 -7.99 20.91 13.36
CA SER A 210 -8.14 22.34 13.07
C SER A 210 -8.30 23.08 14.41
N GLY A 211 -7.20 23.57 14.96
CA GLY A 211 -7.16 23.95 16.38
C GLY A 211 -7.42 22.73 17.27
N ASN A 212 -8.46 22.81 18.12
CA ASN A 212 -8.87 21.72 19.00
C ASN A 212 -9.99 20.84 18.39
N GLU A 213 -10.43 21.13 17.17
CA GLU A 213 -11.51 20.40 16.52
C GLU A 213 -10.98 19.31 15.61
N LEU A 214 -11.45 18.07 15.82
CA LEU A 214 -11.14 16.94 14.95
C LEU A 214 -12.01 17.02 13.68
N LYS A 215 -11.37 16.96 12.51
CA LYS A 215 -12.02 16.88 11.20
C LYS A 215 -11.75 15.53 10.58
N LEU A 216 -12.81 14.89 10.08
CA LEU A 216 -12.76 13.60 9.39
C LEU A 216 -12.98 13.83 7.89
N ASP A 217 -12.08 13.27 7.06
CA ASP A 217 -12.32 13.08 5.64
C ASP A 217 -13.01 11.75 5.43
N ARG A 218 -14.34 11.78 5.33
CA ARG A 218 -15.24 10.63 5.43
C ARG A 218 -15.28 9.75 4.18
N HIS A 219 -14.26 9.83 3.32
CA HIS A 219 -14.08 8.94 2.20
C HIS A 219 -13.78 7.52 2.70
N PHE A 220 -14.17 6.53 1.92
CA PHE A 220 -13.86 5.14 2.19
C PHE A 220 -12.54 4.77 1.48
N ASP A 221 -11.47 4.61 2.24
CA ASP A 221 -10.20 4.07 1.76
C ASP A 221 -10.22 2.55 1.83
N CYS A 222 -10.12 1.89 0.67
CA CYS A 222 -10.15 0.43 0.59
C CYS A 222 -8.94 -0.21 1.29
N LEU A 223 -7.74 0.36 1.17
CA LEU A 223 -6.54 -0.21 1.80
C LEU A 223 -6.63 -0.11 3.33
N GLY A 224 -6.87 1.08 3.86
CA GLY A 224 -6.91 1.30 5.30
C GLY A 224 -8.00 0.48 5.99
N ASN A 225 -9.21 0.45 5.41
CA ASN A 225 -10.32 -0.35 5.94
C ASN A 225 -10.07 -1.86 5.81
N ALA A 226 -9.43 -2.33 4.73
CA ALA A 226 -9.04 -3.74 4.61
C ALA A 226 -8.01 -4.12 5.68
N LEU A 227 -6.97 -3.31 5.87
CA LEU A 227 -5.97 -3.52 6.91
C LEU A 227 -6.57 -3.50 8.32
N ALA A 228 -7.58 -2.65 8.58
CA ALA A 228 -8.28 -2.63 9.88
C ALA A 228 -9.02 -3.94 10.19
N ILE A 229 -9.56 -4.61 9.17
CA ILE A 229 -10.09 -5.98 9.32
C ILE A 229 -8.95 -6.96 9.55
N LEU A 230 -7.91 -6.92 8.71
CA LEU A 230 -6.83 -7.91 8.71
C LEU A 230 -6.05 -7.96 10.02
N ASN A 231 -5.79 -6.82 10.66
CA ASN A 231 -5.11 -6.74 11.94
C ASN A 231 -6.03 -6.74 13.17
N GLY A 232 -7.36 -6.95 12.97
CA GLY A 232 -8.32 -7.08 14.07
C GLY A 232 -8.66 -5.77 14.78
N THR A 233 -8.43 -4.61 14.17
CA THR A 233 -8.84 -3.30 14.70
C THR A 233 -10.36 -3.12 14.61
N ALA A 234 -10.96 -3.55 13.52
CA ALA A 234 -12.41 -3.46 13.30
C ALA A 234 -13.15 -4.50 14.14
N SER A 235 -14.13 -4.04 14.95
CA SER A 235 -15.09 -4.94 15.62
C SER A 235 -15.97 -5.63 14.56
N LYS A 236 -16.82 -6.57 14.99
CA LYS A 236 -17.75 -7.23 14.09
C LYS A 236 -18.70 -6.23 13.42
N GLU A 237 -19.25 -5.29 14.19
CA GLU A 237 -20.20 -4.27 13.70
C GLU A 237 -19.51 -3.33 12.69
N VAL A 238 -18.29 -2.91 12.99
CA VAL A 238 -17.49 -2.06 12.08
C VAL A 238 -17.12 -2.84 10.82
N SER A 239 -16.78 -4.13 10.94
CA SER A 239 -16.48 -5.00 9.81
C SER A 239 -17.67 -5.16 8.85
N GLU A 240 -18.89 -5.25 9.37
CA GLU A 240 -20.12 -5.24 8.57
C GLU A 240 -20.33 -3.91 7.84
N GLY A 241 -19.98 -2.79 8.48
CA GLY A 241 -19.97 -1.47 7.85
C GLY A 241 -18.92 -1.36 6.75
N ILE A 242 -17.71 -1.86 7.00
CA ILE A 242 -16.62 -1.89 6.00
C ILE A 242 -17.03 -2.76 4.80
N LEU A 243 -17.71 -3.88 4.99
CA LEU A 243 -18.24 -4.70 3.89
C LEU A 243 -19.20 -3.90 3.00
N LYS A 244 -20.07 -3.06 3.59
CA LYS A 244 -20.92 -2.13 2.82
C LYS A 244 -20.06 -1.11 2.05
N GLY A 245 -19.00 -0.59 2.66
CA GLY A 245 -18.05 0.30 2.02
C GLY A 245 -17.36 -0.34 0.80
N PHE A 246 -16.93 -1.60 0.89
CA PHE A 246 -16.41 -2.35 -0.25
C PHE A 246 -17.46 -2.48 -1.37
N ASN A 247 -18.73 -2.72 -1.05
CA ASN A 247 -19.78 -2.75 -2.06
C ASN A 247 -19.97 -1.41 -2.77
N VAL A 248 -19.78 -0.27 -2.07
CA VAL A 248 -19.80 1.07 -2.69
C VAL A 248 -18.57 1.29 -3.59
N ALA A 249 -17.41 0.77 -3.21
CA ALA A 249 -16.18 0.87 -3.99
C ALA A 249 -16.15 -0.07 -5.20
N LYS A 250 -16.94 -1.14 -5.19
CA LYS A 250 -16.98 -2.18 -6.23
C LYS A 250 -17.43 -1.63 -7.58
N THR A 251 -16.75 -2.06 -8.62
CA THR A 251 -17.09 -1.84 -10.04
C THR A 251 -17.13 -3.18 -10.78
N PRO A 252 -17.58 -3.25 -12.01
CA PRO A 252 -17.47 -4.47 -12.82
C PRO A 252 -16.02 -4.91 -13.07
N PHE A 253 -15.04 -4.03 -12.85
CA PHE A 253 -13.63 -4.23 -13.16
C PHE A 253 -12.72 -4.37 -11.93
N GLY A 254 -13.28 -4.29 -10.72
CA GLY A 254 -12.57 -4.39 -9.44
C GLY A 254 -12.97 -3.31 -8.45
N TYR A 255 -12.13 -3.07 -7.44
CA TYR A 255 -12.42 -2.11 -6.38
C TYR A 255 -11.63 -0.81 -6.59
N ARG A 256 -12.34 0.33 -6.54
CA ARG A 256 -11.70 1.65 -6.47
C ARG A 256 -10.90 1.74 -5.17
N ASN A 257 -9.73 2.37 -5.24
CA ASN A 257 -8.92 2.54 -4.03
C ASN A 257 -9.57 3.47 -2.99
N ILE A 258 -10.37 4.44 -3.44
CA ILE A 258 -11.08 5.39 -2.56
C ILE A 258 -12.44 5.80 -3.16
N VAL A 259 -13.47 5.97 -2.31
CA VAL A 259 -14.80 6.44 -2.69
C VAL A 259 -15.42 7.34 -1.59
N PRO A 260 -16.12 8.41 -1.99
CA PRO A 260 -16.08 9.02 -3.33
C PRO A 260 -14.67 9.50 -3.68
N HIS A 261 -14.44 9.90 -4.93
CA HIS A 261 -13.18 10.56 -5.30
C HIS A 261 -13.09 11.95 -4.64
N TYR A 262 -11.86 12.40 -4.42
CA TYR A 262 -11.63 13.76 -3.94
C TYR A 262 -11.87 14.81 -5.02
N THR A 263 -12.60 15.86 -4.64
CA THR A 263 -12.66 17.13 -5.38
C THR A 263 -11.81 18.15 -4.64
N PHE A 264 -10.78 18.69 -5.26
CA PHE A 264 -9.91 19.68 -4.63
C PHE A 264 -9.65 20.85 -5.55
N ASN A 265 -9.52 22.05 -4.94
CA ASN A 265 -9.10 23.23 -5.67
C ASN A 265 -7.64 23.06 -6.12
N ARG A 266 -7.44 22.94 -7.44
CA ARG A 266 -6.13 22.66 -8.02
C ARG A 266 -5.09 23.73 -7.73
N GLU A 267 -5.48 25.01 -7.67
CA GLU A 267 -4.56 26.12 -7.45
C GLU A 267 -4.01 26.09 -6.01
N LYS A 268 -4.89 25.96 -5.01
CA LYS A 268 -4.47 25.84 -3.61
C LYS A 268 -3.64 24.57 -3.39
N ALA A 269 -4.06 23.47 -3.96
CA ALA A 269 -3.35 22.19 -3.87
C ALA A 269 -1.95 22.28 -4.50
N LEU A 270 -1.79 22.97 -5.63
CA LEU A 270 -0.51 23.19 -6.30
C LEU A 270 0.48 23.97 -5.44
N VAL A 271 0.05 25.07 -4.84
CA VAL A 271 0.93 25.91 -4.02
C VAL A 271 1.43 25.15 -2.80
N THR A 272 0.52 24.47 -2.11
CA THR A 272 0.86 23.68 -0.92
C THR A 272 1.80 22.52 -1.29
N TRP A 273 1.50 21.82 -2.36
CA TRP A 273 2.26 20.66 -2.81
C TRP A 273 3.67 21.01 -3.31
N TYR A 274 3.84 22.10 -4.07
CA TYR A 274 5.16 22.56 -4.50
C TYR A 274 6.06 22.96 -3.32
N LYS A 275 5.48 23.59 -2.31
CA LYS A 275 6.23 24.01 -1.11
C LYS A 275 6.64 22.84 -0.23
N GLU A 276 5.76 21.85 -0.05
CA GLU A 276 5.92 20.79 0.96
C GLU A 276 6.56 19.51 0.39
N CYS A 277 6.12 19.03 -0.77
CA CYS A 277 6.42 17.67 -1.24
C CYS A 277 7.40 17.58 -2.42
N ARG A 278 7.57 18.65 -3.21
CA ARG A 278 8.47 18.73 -4.37
C ARG A 278 8.33 17.58 -5.38
N VAL A 279 7.16 16.99 -5.52
CA VAL A 279 6.88 15.95 -6.53
C VAL A 279 6.68 16.61 -7.92
N PRO A 280 7.09 16.01 -9.05
CA PRO A 280 6.93 16.63 -10.37
C PRO A 280 5.48 16.97 -10.69
N PHE A 281 5.23 18.16 -11.21
CA PHE A 281 3.89 18.67 -11.55
C PHE A 281 3.06 17.73 -12.43
N GLY A 282 3.72 17.02 -13.38
CA GLY A 282 3.05 16.05 -14.24
C GLY A 282 2.38 14.90 -13.50
N VAL A 283 2.90 14.50 -12.33
CA VAL A 283 2.31 13.45 -11.49
C VAL A 283 1.01 13.95 -10.85
N PHE A 284 0.99 15.19 -10.40
CA PHE A 284 -0.21 15.85 -9.88
C PHE A 284 -1.36 15.89 -10.91
N LEU A 285 -1.06 16.16 -12.18
CA LEU A 285 -2.06 16.21 -13.24
C LEU A 285 -2.73 14.86 -13.52
N ARG A 286 -2.13 13.74 -13.11
CA ARG A 286 -2.70 12.39 -13.25
C ARG A 286 -3.87 12.15 -12.29
N ASN A 287 -3.93 12.84 -11.14
CA ASN A 287 -4.99 12.68 -10.12
C ASN A 287 -6.30 13.41 -10.48
N ARG A 288 -6.78 13.21 -11.70
CA ARG A 288 -8.12 13.63 -12.09
C ARG A 288 -9.15 12.74 -11.38
N ILE A 289 -10.40 13.23 -11.34
CA ILE A 289 -11.55 12.49 -10.81
C ILE A 289 -11.61 11.09 -11.44
N GLY A 290 -11.62 10.06 -10.60
CA GLY A 290 -11.68 8.66 -11.02
C GLY A 290 -10.40 8.12 -11.68
N LYS A 291 -9.28 8.84 -11.59
CA LYS A 291 -8.01 8.45 -12.21
C LYS A 291 -6.89 8.39 -11.18
N TYR A 292 -5.89 7.55 -11.47
CA TYR A 292 -4.67 7.37 -10.68
C TYR A 292 -4.99 7.12 -9.19
N GLN A 293 -4.30 7.78 -8.25
CA GLN A 293 -4.53 7.62 -6.80
C GLN A 293 -5.90 8.15 -6.33
N ASN A 294 -6.63 8.89 -7.17
CA ASN A 294 -7.94 9.45 -6.90
C ASN A 294 -9.07 8.58 -7.49
N SER A 295 -9.26 7.41 -6.95
CA SER A 295 -10.37 6.49 -7.25
C SER A 295 -10.16 5.52 -8.44
N ALA A 296 -8.91 5.24 -8.87
CA ALA A 296 -8.62 4.15 -9.80
C ALA A 296 -8.58 2.77 -9.08
N ILE A 297 -8.45 1.70 -9.84
CA ILE A 297 -8.30 0.33 -9.32
C ILE A 297 -6.81 0.01 -9.26
N TRP A 298 -6.33 -0.33 -8.07
CA TRP A 298 -4.93 -0.66 -7.81
C TRP A 298 -4.82 -2.11 -7.33
N PRO A 299 -4.19 -3.03 -8.08
CA PRO A 299 -4.20 -4.46 -7.75
C PRO A 299 -3.62 -4.79 -6.37
N PHE A 300 -2.57 -4.07 -5.91
CA PHE A 300 -2.01 -4.30 -4.58
C PHE A 300 -2.95 -3.86 -3.43
N VAL A 301 -3.86 -2.90 -3.68
CA VAL A 301 -4.95 -2.55 -2.76
C VAL A 301 -6.03 -3.62 -2.83
N GLU A 302 -6.38 -4.05 -4.03
CA GLU A 302 -7.46 -5.00 -4.27
C GLU A 302 -7.18 -6.36 -3.65
N ILE A 303 -5.93 -6.85 -3.66
CA ILE A 303 -5.60 -8.11 -2.97
C ILE A 303 -5.86 -8.00 -1.46
N ARG A 304 -5.62 -6.85 -0.82
CA ARG A 304 -5.96 -6.65 0.60
C ARG A 304 -7.47 -6.63 0.84
N VAL A 305 -8.26 -6.14 -0.13
CA VAL A 305 -9.73 -6.26 -0.07
C VAL A 305 -10.15 -7.73 -0.18
N ILE A 306 -9.55 -8.52 -1.09
CA ILE A 306 -9.80 -9.96 -1.22
C ILE A 306 -9.48 -10.69 0.09
N ASP A 307 -8.31 -10.43 0.68
CA ASP A 307 -7.89 -11.00 1.96
C ASP A 307 -8.90 -10.66 3.09
N ALA A 308 -9.35 -9.40 3.15
CA ALA A 308 -10.33 -8.95 4.13
C ALA A 308 -11.71 -9.60 3.92
N LEU A 309 -12.18 -9.73 2.67
CA LEU A 309 -13.41 -10.44 2.33
C LEU A 309 -13.35 -11.91 2.76
N GLY A 310 -12.21 -12.57 2.56
CA GLY A 310 -11.99 -13.93 3.01
C GLY A 310 -12.04 -14.07 4.53
N LYS A 311 -11.37 -13.18 5.26
CA LYS A 311 -11.41 -13.13 6.72
C LYS A 311 -12.84 -12.92 7.25
N LEU A 312 -13.67 -12.15 6.53
CA LEU A 312 -15.08 -11.94 6.82
C LEU A 312 -16.00 -13.08 6.35
N GLN A 313 -15.45 -14.13 5.76
CA GLN A 313 -16.19 -15.26 5.16
C GLN A 313 -17.17 -14.84 4.04
N ALA A 314 -16.94 -13.70 3.41
CA ALA A 314 -17.66 -13.21 2.22
C ALA A 314 -17.12 -13.89 0.95
N LYS A 315 -17.24 -15.23 0.89
CA LYS A 315 -16.57 -16.08 -0.11
C LYS A 315 -16.94 -15.72 -1.54
N ASN A 316 -18.23 -15.50 -1.82
CA ASN A 316 -18.71 -15.18 -3.17
C ASN A 316 -18.10 -13.87 -3.70
N GLU A 317 -17.97 -12.85 -2.83
CA GLU A 317 -17.37 -11.56 -3.15
C GLU A 317 -15.87 -11.70 -3.37
N ALA A 318 -15.18 -12.46 -2.54
CA ALA A 318 -13.75 -12.74 -2.67
C ALA A 318 -13.46 -13.51 -3.97
N GLU A 319 -14.19 -14.58 -4.29
CA GLU A 319 -14.05 -15.34 -5.53
C GLU A 319 -14.33 -14.49 -6.77
N ALA A 320 -15.37 -13.64 -6.74
CA ALA A 320 -15.68 -12.73 -7.84
C ALA A 320 -14.57 -11.70 -8.06
N ALA A 321 -13.98 -11.15 -6.99
CA ALA A 321 -12.86 -10.22 -7.05
C ALA A 321 -11.60 -10.91 -7.60
N THR A 322 -11.26 -12.08 -7.09
CA THR A 322 -10.17 -12.94 -7.56
C THR A 322 -10.30 -13.23 -9.06
N THR A 323 -11.49 -13.67 -9.50
CA THR A 323 -11.79 -13.94 -10.91
C THR A 323 -11.57 -12.70 -11.77
N THR A 324 -12.01 -11.53 -11.30
CA THR A 324 -11.85 -10.26 -12.01
C THR A 324 -10.38 -9.89 -12.14
N MET A 325 -9.57 -10.06 -11.09
CA MET A 325 -8.14 -9.80 -11.10
C MET A 325 -7.39 -10.74 -12.05
N ILE A 326 -7.66 -12.03 -12.02
CA ILE A 326 -7.00 -13.05 -12.87
C ILE A 326 -7.30 -12.80 -14.35
N ARG A 327 -8.51 -12.38 -14.71
CA ARG A 327 -8.93 -12.11 -16.09
C ARG A 327 -8.38 -10.83 -16.70
N ARG A 328 -7.71 -9.97 -15.96
CA ARG A 328 -7.04 -8.81 -16.53
C ARG A 328 -5.95 -9.25 -17.51
N LYS A 329 -5.91 -8.62 -18.69
CA LYS A 329 -4.96 -9.03 -19.75
C LYS A 329 -3.51 -8.70 -19.39
N ASN A 330 -3.27 -7.52 -18.81
CA ASN A 330 -1.94 -6.96 -18.57
C ASN A 330 -1.66 -6.80 -17.06
N PHE A 331 -0.41 -6.54 -16.72
CA PHE A 331 0.06 -6.24 -15.35
C PHE A 331 0.42 -4.76 -15.24
N ASN A 332 -0.58 -3.89 -15.41
CA ASN A 332 -0.37 -2.44 -15.32
C ASN A 332 -0.44 -1.93 -13.89
N GLU A 333 0.11 -0.76 -13.68
CA GLU A 333 0.16 -0.06 -12.40
C GLU A 333 -1.23 0.10 -11.79
N PHE A 334 -2.21 0.52 -12.60
CA PHE A 334 -3.62 0.67 -12.19
C PHE A 334 -4.56 0.49 -13.38
N TYR A 335 -5.88 0.44 -13.09
CA TYR A 335 -6.92 0.26 -14.10
C TYR A 335 -8.02 1.32 -13.94
N ASP A 336 -8.61 1.71 -15.05
CA ASP A 336 -9.74 2.63 -15.08
C ASP A 336 -11.00 1.95 -14.48
N PRO A 337 -11.66 2.55 -13.48
CA PRO A 337 -12.79 1.92 -12.80
C PRO A 337 -14.08 1.88 -13.63
N THR A 338 -14.14 2.62 -14.74
CA THR A 338 -15.32 2.71 -15.62
C THR A 338 -15.21 1.78 -16.82
N THR A 339 -14.01 1.65 -17.37
CA THR A 339 -13.77 0.89 -18.62
C THR A 339 -12.97 -0.39 -18.42
N GLY A 340 -12.30 -0.55 -17.27
CA GLY A 340 -11.35 -1.63 -17.02
C GLY A 340 -10.04 -1.53 -17.79
N MET A 341 -9.83 -0.44 -18.52
CA MET A 341 -8.63 -0.25 -19.34
C MET A 341 -7.38 -0.10 -18.47
N PRO A 342 -6.28 -0.79 -18.82
CA PRO A 342 -5.01 -0.65 -18.13
C PRO A 342 -4.40 0.73 -18.31
N SER A 343 -3.70 1.21 -17.28
CA SER A 343 -3.04 2.52 -17.25
C SER A 343 -1.79 2.48 -16.37
N GLY A 344 -0.97 3.53 -16.46
CA GLY A 344 0.30 3.60 -15.75
C GLY A 344 1.37 2.75 -16.40
N SER A 345 2.34 2.30 -15.62
CA SER A 345 3.42 1.43 -16.11
C SER A 345 2.92 0.02 -16.37
N GLU A 346 3.33 -0.57 -17.47
CA GLU A 346 3.14 -2.00 -17.73
C GLU A 346 4.23 -2.83 -17.07
N GLY A 347 3.93 -4.13 -16.81
CA GLY A 347 4.85 -5.04 -16.15
C GLY A 347 5.18 -4.61 -14.72
N GLN A 348 4.17 -4.21 -13.96
CA GLN A 348 4.32 -3.71 -12.60
C GLN A 348 4.49 -4.86 -11.61
N LEU A 349 5.54 -4.79 -10.78
CA LEU A 349 5.91 -5.80 -9.78
C LEU A 349 4.76 -6.13 -8.83
N TRP A 350 4.21 -5.11 -8.15
CA TRP A 350 3.13 -5.32 -7.17
C TRP A 350 1.84 -5.85 -7.79
N THR A 351 1.56 -5.55 -9.07
CA THR A 351 0.40 -6.10 -9.77
C THR A 351 0.57 -7.59 -10.07
N ALA A 352 1.75 -8.00 -10.50
CA ALA A 352 2.08 -9.40 -10.72
C ALA A 352 2.06 -10.19 -9.40
N ALA A 353 2.65 -9.63 -8.33
CA ALA A 353 2.64 -10.20 -7.01
C ALA A 353 1.22 -10.33 -6.42
N ALA A 354 0.39 -9.31 -6.54
CA ALA A 354 -1.01 -9.33 -6.12
C ALA A 354 -1.82 -10.41 -6.87
N THR A 355 -1.58 -10.53 -8.19
CA THR A 355 -2.22 -11.57 -9.00
C THR A 355 -1.83 -12.97 -8.56
N LEU A 356 -0.55 -13.22 -8.27
CA LEU A 356 -0.11 -14.51 -7.72
C LEU A 356 -0.72 -14.79 -6.35
N SER A 357 -0.81 -13.79 -5.49
CA SER A 357 -1.47 -13.94 -4.20
C SER A 357 -2.96 -14.28 -4.35
N ALA A 358 -3.66 -13.69 -5.31
CA ALA A 358 -5.06 -14.01 -5.60
C ALA A 358 -5.25 -15.43 -6.14
N ILE A 359 -4.31 -15.97 -6.91
CA ILE A 359 -4.35 -17.35 -7.45
C ILE A 359 -4.23 -18.39 -6.32
N THR A 360 -3.49 -18.09 -5.27
CA THR A 360 -3.27 -19.01 -4.14
C THR A 360 -4.33 -18.90 -3.04
N TYR A 361 -5.31 -18.05 -3.24
CA TYR A 361 -6.47 -17.84 -2.36
C TYR A 361 -7.54 -18.89 -2.62
#